data_87413e10ac9bfa7c7a07e4e2f23450c5
#
_entry.id   87413e10ac9bfa7c7a07e4e2f23450c5
#
_cell.length_a   1.000
_cell.length_b   1.000
_cell.length_c   1.000
_cell.angle_alpha   90.00
_cell.angle_beta   90.00
_cell.angle_gamma   90.00
#
_symmetry.space_group_name_H-M   'P 1'
#
loop_
_entity.id
_entity.type
_entity.pdbx_description
1 polymer ?
#
loop_
_entity_poly.entity_id
_entity_poly.type
_entity_poly.pdbx_seq_one_letter_code
_entity_poly.pdbx_strand_id
1 'polypeptide(L)'
;SSGKVTLKYMTAKEEDILSSQNLIKKGVVLDKLFESIIVDDVNIDDITIGDKNAIILATRVLGYGPEYPMNFYSTHLGEETEAIVHLSKVKTKEVDLSEFHNKNEFEFTTPTKSNKLIFKLLTHGDEKAIEKDIAALEKFNKDSSFDITTRLQYMIISVDGNSEVGVINKYASNMLVRDSRAFRNYVKKIQPDMDMVYTHIHSDGEEEEVPITLGVSFFWPGEES
;
A
#
# COMPACT_ATOMS: atom_id res chain seq x y z
N SER A 1 -5.23 -11.30 -16.44
CA SER A 1 -6.18 -11.43 -15.31
C SER A 1 -7.51 -10.81 -15.70
N SER A 2 -8.62 -11.32 -15.18
CA SER A 2 -9.97 -10.80 -15.45
C SER A 2 -10.21 -9.43 -14.79
N GLY A 3 -9.25 -8.92 -14.02
CA GLY A 3 -9.39 -7.70 -13.22
C GLY A 3 -10.39 -7.83 -12.06
N LYS A 4 -10.76 -9.06 -11.71
CA LYS A 4 -11.71 -9.36 -10.63
C LYS A 4 -11.17 -10.49 -9.76
N VAL A 5 -11.39 -10.38 -8.46
CA VAL A 5 -11.08 -11.40 -7.45
C VAL A 5 -12.34 -11.72 -6.68
N THR A 6 -12.63 -13.00 -6.50
CA THR A 6 -13.79 -13.49 -5.74
C THR A 6 -13.38 -13.71 -4.29
N LEU A 7 -14.09 -13.07 -3.37
CA LEU A 7 -13.87 -13.23 -1.94
C LEU A 7 -15.04 -14.01 -1.31
N LYS A 8 -14.74 -14.93 -0.39
CA LYS A 8 -15.76 -15.48 0.50
C LYS A 8 -15.88 -14.63 1.77
N TYR A 9 -17.03 -14.74 2.44
CA TYR A 9 -17.22 -14.12 3.74
C TYR A 9 -16.27 -14.69 4.79
N MET A 10 -15.80 -13.84 5.68
CA MET A 10 -15.08 -14.27 6.88
C MET A 10 -16.01 -15.03 7.83
N THR A 11 -15.42 -15.96 8.54
CA THR A 11 -16.03 -16.73 9.63
C THR A 11 -15.15 -16.60 10.87
N ALA A 12 -15.54 -17.18 12.01
CA ALA A 12 -14.71 -17.23 13.21
C ALA A 12 -13.29 -17.79 12.95
N LYS A 13 -13.12 -18.64 11.92
CA LYS A 13 -11.80 -19.15 11.52
C LYS A 13 -10.88 -18.01 11.04
N GLU A 14 -11.39 -17.08 10.28
CA GLU A 14 -10.63 -15.93 9.78
C GLU A 14 -10.37 -14.92 10.92
N GLU A 15 -11.26 -14.80 11.90
CA GLU A 15 -11.01 -14.03 13.13
C GLU A 15 -9.88 -14.65 13.96
N ASP A 16 -9.82 -15.98 14.08
CA ASP A 16 -8.71 -16.69 14.72
C ASP A 16 -7.36 -16.40 14.00
N ILE A 17 -7.36 -16.31 12.68
CA ILE A 17 -6.16 -15.92 11.91
C ILE A 17 -5.75 -14.49 12.27
N LEU A 18 -6.69 -13.56 12.20
CA LEU A 18 -6.45 -12.14 12.47
C LEU A 18 -5.96 -11.89 13.90
N SER A 19 -6.49 -12.62 14.92
CA SER A 19 -6.12 -12.48 16.34
C SER A 19 -4.88 -13.29 16.75
N SER A 20 -4.30 -14.07 15.82
CA SER A 20 -3.15 -14.92 16.13
C SER A 20 -1.87 -14.13 16.39
N GLN A 21 -1.49 -13.99 17.65
CA GLN A 21 -0.25 -13.32 18.07
C GLN A 21 1.01 -13.88 17.38
N ASN A 22 1.02 -15.18 17.07
CA ASN A 22 2.15 -15.79 16.35
C ASN A 22 2.24 -15.33 14.91
N LEU A 23 1.09 -15.19 14.21
CA LEU A 23 1.06 -14.72 12.82
C LEU A 23 1.36 -13.22 12.76
N ILE A 24 0.86 -12.43 13.72
CA ILE A 24 1.14 -11.00 13.87
C ILE A 24 2.65 -10.78 14.05
N LYS A 25 3.28 -11.46 15.00
CA LYS A 25 4.73 -11.37 15.24
C LYS A 25 5.58 -11.78 14.05
N LYS A 26 5.09 -12.70 13.23
CA LYS A 26 5.76 -13.13 11.99
C LYS A 26 5.48 -12.21 10.79
N GLY A 27 4.56 -11.26 10.91
CA GLY A 27 4.15 -10.37 9.80
C GLY A 27 3.38 -11.06 8.68
N VAL A 28 2.78 -12.24 8.92
CA VAL A 28 2.14 -13.08 7.88
C VAL A 28 0.62 -13.19 8.04
N VAL A 29 0.01 -12.39 8.91
CA VAL A 29 -1.44 -12.44 9.18
C VAL A 29 -2.25 -12.20 7.92
N LEU A 30 -1.94 -11.14 7.17
CA LEU A 30 -2.66 -10.79 5.96
C LEU A 30 -2.48 -11.84 4.85
N ASP A 31 -1.29 -12.44 4.74
CA ASP A 31 -1.06 -13.56 3.81
C ASP A 31 -2.02 -14.71 4.12
N LYS A 32 -2.09 -15.12 5.40
CA LYS A 32 -2.97 -16.20 5.84
C LYS A 32 -4.45 -15.87 5.72
N LEU A 33 -4.82 -14.61 5.93
CA LEU A 33 -6.17 -14.14 5.68
C LEU A 33 -6.51 -14.26 4.19
N PHE A 34 -5.67 -13.75 3.30
CA PHE A 34 -5.90 -13.77 1.85
C PHE A 34 -5.96 -15.20 1.32
N GLU A 35 -5.04 -16.09 1.73
CA GLU A 35 -5.07 -17.53 1.42
C GLU A 35 -6.40 -18.18 1.82
N SER A 36 -7.02 -17.68 2.89
CA SER A 36 -8.30 -18.24 3.38
C SER A 36 -9.52 -17.66 2.67
N ILE A 37 -9.53 -16.37 2.29
CA ILE A 37 -10.74 -15.70 1.77
C ILE A 37 -10.79 -15.60 0.24
N ILE A 38 -9.65 -15.60 -0.46
CA ILE A 38 -9.62 -15.55 -1.91
C ILE A 38 -9.98 -16.94 -2.47
N VAL A 39 -10.99 -16.97 -3.34
CA VAL A 39 -11.50 -18.22 -3.93
C VAL A 39 -10.77 -18.57 -5.23
N ASP A 40 -10.36 -17.53 -5.97
CA ASP A 40 -9.68 -17.69 -7.24
C ASP A 40 -8.23 -18.19 -7.03
N ASP A 41 -7.71 -18.93 -8.00
CA ASP A 41 -6.29 -19.35 -8.02
C ASP A 41 -5.41 -18.17 -8.41
N VAL A 42 -5.11 -17.31 -7.44
CA VAL A 42 -4.29 -16.09 -7.59
C VAL A 42 -3.07 -16.21 -6.70
N ASN A 43 -1.89 -15.96 -7.27
CA ASN A 43 -0.70 -15.79 -6.46
C ASN A 43 -0.77 -14.44 -5.71
N ILE A 44 -0.89 -14.50 -4.39
CA ILE A 44 -1.03 -13.32 -3.52
C ILE A 44 0.16 -12.37 -3.65
N ASP A 45 1.35 -12.91 -3.86
CA ASP A 45 2.57 -12.10 -4.00
C ASP A 45 2.57 -11.24 -5.28
N ASP A 46 1.75 -11.58 -6.29
CA ASP A 46 1.62 -10.82 -7.54
C ASP A 46 0.54 -9.73 -7.48
N ILE A 47 -0.24 -9.66 -6.39
CA ILE A 47 -1.29 -8.65 -6.19
C ILE A 47 -0.62 -7.29 -5.98
N THR A 48 -1.05 -6.26 -6.72
CA THR A 48 -0.55 -4.90 -6.51
C THR A 48 -0.98 -4.33 -5.15
N ILE A 49 -0.27 -3.33 -4.65
CA ILE A 49 -0.62 -2.72 -3.36
C ILE A 49 -2.03 -2.13 -3.37
N GLY A 50 -2.44 -1.51 -4.48
CA GLY A 50 -3.80 -0.97 -4.59
C GLY A 50 -4.88 -2.06 -4.56
N ASP A 51 -4.66 -3.18 -5.25
CA ASP A 51 -5.57 -4.33 -5.22
C ASP A 51 -5.61 -4.97 -3.82
N LYS A 52 -4.46 -5.09 -3.16
CA LYS A 52 -4.37 -5.53 -1.75
C LYS A 52 -5.22 -4.65 -0.84
N ASN A 53 -5.12 -3.33 -0.98
CA ASN A 53 -5.90 -2.37 -0.19
C ASN A 53 -7.41 -2.54 -0.44
N ALA A 54 -7.81 -2.73 -1.70
CA ALA A 54 -9.20 -3.01 -2.05
C ALA A 54 -9.72 -4.32 -1.44
N ILE A 55 -8.90 -5.38 -1.42
CA ILE A 55 -9.24 -6.66 -0.79
C ILE A 55 -9.42 -6.48 0.74
N ILE A 56 -8.51 -5.77 1.41
CA ILE A 56 -8.62 -5.49 2.85
C ILE A 56 -9.91 -4.73 3.16
N LEU A 57 -10.20 -3.66 2.40
CA LEU A 57 -11.41 -2.88 2.57
C LEU A 57 -12.68 -3.71 2.37
N ALA A 58 -12.75 -4.46 1.25
CA ALA A 58 -13.89 -5.32 0.95
C ALA A 58 -14.10 -6.39 2.03
N THR A 59 -13.01 -7.02 2.49
CA THR A 59 -13.04 -8.05 3.54
C THR A 59 -13.59 -7.48 4.85
N ARG A 60 -13.13 -6.27 5.24
CA ARG A 60 -13.62 -5.58 6.44
C ARG A 60 -15.11 -5.27 6.36
N VAL A 61 -15.54 -4.70 5.21
CA VAL A 61 -16.96 -4.34 4.99
C VAL A 61 -17.85 -5.57 4.96
N LEU A 62 -17.42 -6.66 4.32
CA LEU A 62 -18.17 -7.90 4.25
C LEU A 62 -18.25 -8.64 5.60
N GLY A 63 -17.22 -8.54 6.44
CA GLY A 63 -17.17 -9.22 7.73
C GLY A 63 -17.86 -8.46 8.86
N TYR A 64 -17.63 -7.15 8.94
CA TYR A 64 -18.03 -6.32 10.10
C TYR A 64 -18.98 -5.18 9.74
N GLY A 65 -19.38 -5.09 8.48
CA GLY A 65 -20.24 -3.99 8.01
C GLY A 65 -19.47 -2.73 7.62
N PRO A 66 -20.19 -1.75 7.03
CA PRO A 66 -19.57 -0.55 6.46
C PRO A 66 -19.22 0.53 7.47
N GLU A 67 -19.71 0.45 8.70
CA GLU A 67 -19.40 1.43 9.74
C GLU A 67 -18.05 1.14 10.36
N TYR A 68 -17.20 2.16 10.41
CA TYR A 68 -15.85 2.08 10.94
C TYR A 68 -15.64 3.17 12.00
N PRO A 69 -15.77 2.84 13.29
CA PRO A 69 -15.41 3.76 14.36
C PRO A 69 -13.89 3.96 14.36
N MET A 70 -13.44 5.19 14.45
CA MET A 70 -12.02 5.52 14.54
C MET A 70 -11.77 6.66 15.51
N ASN A 71 -10.63 6.62 16.18
CA ASN A 71 -10.11 7.69 17.00
C ASN A 71 -8.94 8.32 16.26
N PHE A 72 -8.86 9.63 16.26
CA PHE A 72 -7.76 10.38 15.69
C PHE A 72 -7.47 11.62 16.50
N TYR A 73 -6.22 12.05 16.49
CA TYR A 73 -5.86 13.33 17.09
C TYR A 73 -6.19 14.46 16.11
N SER A 74 -7.17 15.27 16.48
CA SER A 74 -7.53 16.45 15.67
C SER A 74 -6.48 17.53 15.85
N THR A 75 -5.86 17.94 14.76
CA THR A 75 -4.93 19.07 14.75
C THR A 75 -5.65 20.42 14.91
N HIS A 76 -6.93 20.47 14.50
CA HIS A 76 -7.78 21.63 14.62
C HIS A 76 -8.20 21.89 16.08
N LEU A 77 -8.64 20.83 16.79
CA LEU A 77 -9.08 20.95 18.20
C LEU A 77 -7.95 20.78 19.20
N GLY A 78 -6.85 20.13 18.82
CA GLY A 78 -5.74 19.80 19.72
C GLY A 78 -6.05 18.67 20.70
N GLU A 79 -7.01 17.79 20.37
CA GLU A 79 -7.46 16.69 21.23
C GLU A 79 -7.83 15.43 20.44
N GLU A 80 -7.97 14.31 21.16
CA GLU A 80 -8.49 13.07 20.60
C GLU A 80 -9.96 13.23 20.24
N THR A 81 -10.31 12.83 19.03
CA THR A 81 -11.67 12.97 18.47
C THR A 81 -12.13 11.61 17.93
N GLU A 82 -13.39 11.29 18.18
CA GLU A 82 -14.03 10.07 17.67
C GLU A 82 -14.84 10.37 16.41
N ALA A 83 -14.80 9.46 15.45
CA ALA A 83 -15.61 9.55 14.23
C ALA A 83 -16.10 8.16 13.79
N ILE A 84 -17.21 8.13 13.06
CA ILE A 84 -17.68 6.93 12.38
C ILE A 84 -17.57 7.16 10.87
N VAL A 85 -16.68 6.41 10.25
CA VAL A 85 -16.47 6.45 8.81
C VAL A 85 -17.34 5.41 8.12
N HIS A 86 -18.04 5.81 7.06
CA HIS A 86 -18.77 4.86 6.22
C HIS A 86 -17.87 4.34 5.09
N LEU A 87 -17.27 3.18 5.29
CA LEU A 87 -16.32 2.56 4.36
C LEU A 87 -16.88 2.29 2.96
N SER A 88 -18.21 2.13 2.84
CA SER A 88 -18.87 1.98 1.53
C SER A 88 -18.84 3.26 0.68
N LYS A 89 -18.47 4.40 1.26
CA LYS A 89 -18.31 5.68 0.56
C LYS A 89 -16.87 5.92 0.09
N VAL A 90 -15.92 5.07 0.50
CA VAL A 90 -14.53 5.13 0.03
C VAL A 90 -14.52 4.92 -1.47
N LYS A 91 -13.91 5.86 -2.18
CA LYS A 91 -13.84 5.84 -3.64
C LYS A 91 -12.56 5.13 -4.10
N THR A 92 -12.67 4.48 -5.24
CA THR A 92 -11.48 4.07 -5.98
C THR A 92 -10.86 5.32 -6.61
N LYS A 93 -9.56 5.45 -6.50
CA LYS A 93 -8.83 6.51 -7.17
C LYS A 93 -8.99 6.33 -8.68
N GLU A 94 -9.42 7.38 -9.37
CA GLU A 94 -9.48 7.41 -10.82
C GLU A 94 -8.04 7.42 -11.40
N VAL A 95 -7.72 6.40 -12.18
CA VAL A 95 -6.46 6.30 -12.91
C VAL A 95 -6.73 6.08 -14.39
N ASP A 96 -5.87 6.63 -15.24
CA ASP A 96 -5.93 6.37 -16.67
C ASP A 96 -5.42 4.96 -16.95
N LEU A 97 -6.35 4.04 -17.21
CA LEU A 97 -6.04 2.65 -17.49
C LEU A 97 -5.43 2.43 -18.90
N SER A 98 -5.38 3.45 -19.74
CA SER A 98 -4.75 3.34 -21.07
C SER A 98 -3.24 3.08 -20.99
N GLU A 99 -2.61 3.48 -19.88
CA GLU A 99 -1.19 3.19 -19.59
C GLU A 99 -0.95 1.71 -19.26
N PHE A 100 -2.01 0.94 -18.92
CA PHE A 100 -1.92 -0.46 -18.54
C PHE A 100 -2.06 -1.38 -19.76
N HIS A 101 -0.97 -1.66 -20.46
CA HIS A 101 -0.92 -2.57 -21.62
C HIS A 101 -0.93 -4.06 -21.22
N ASN A 102 -1.76 -4.49 -20.28
CA ASN A 102 -1.85 -5.85 -19.72
C ASN A 102 -0.55 -6.38 -19.07
N LYS A 103 0.39 -5.49 -18.77
CA LYS A 103 1.63 -5.77 -18.04
C LYS A 103 1.82 -4.74 -16.95
N ASN A 104 2.45 -5.13 -15.85
CA ASN A 104 2.89 -4.23 -14.80
C ASN A 104 4.26 -3.62 -15.18
N GLU A 105 4.32 -2.93 -16.32
CA GLU A 105 5.51 -2.26 -16.84
C GLU A 105 5.12 -0.91 -17.42
N PHE A 106 5.82 0.14 -17.00
CA PHE A 106 5.55 1.53 -17.34
C PHE A 106 6.83 2.25 -17.70
N GLU A 107 6.70 3.34 -18.46
CA GLU A 107 7.81 4.19 -18.86
C GLU A 107 7.80 5.52 -18.12
N PHE A 108 8.98 6.01 -17.77
CA PHE A 108 9.16 7.33 -17.18
C PHE A 108 10.48 7.94 -17.64
N THR A 109 10.47 9.22 -18.00
CA THR A 109 11.70 9.97 -18.31
C THR A 109 11.97 10.98 -17.21
N THR A 110 13.15 10.90 -16.61
CA THR A 110 13.53 11.79 -15.50
C THR A 110 13.71 13.24 -16.00
N PRO A 111 13.18 14.24 -15.28
CA PRO A 111 13.16 15.63 -15.76
C PRO A 111 14.54 16.30 -15.81
N THR A 112 15.50 15.87 -14.97
CA THR A 112 16.81 16.53 -14.87
C THR A 112 17.85 15.91 -15.79
N LYS A 113 17.97 14.57 -15.76
CA LYS A 113 18.99 13.85 -16.53
C LYS A 113 18.45 13.20 -17.81
N SER A 114 17.15 13.26 -18.03
CA SER A 114 16.46 12.63 -19.18
C SER A 114 16.73 11.12 -19.33
N ASN A 115 17.06 10.43 -18.22
CA ASN A 115 17.18 8.98 -18.24
C ASN A 115 15.81 8.35 -18.50
N LYS A 116 15.77 7.33 -19.34
CA LYS A 116 14.57 6.54 -19.59
C LYS A 116 14.51 5.37 -18.63
N LEU A 117 13.46 5.32 -17.82
CA LEU A 117 13.21 4.25 -16.87
C LEU A 117 12.07 3.38 -17.36
N ILE A 118 12.25 2.06 -17.35
CA ILE A 118 11.14 1.11 -17.31
C ILE A 118 10.96 0.71 -15.85
N PHE A 119 9.74 0.73 -15.35
CA PHE A 119 9.46 0.43 -13.95
C PHE A 119 8.14 -0.34 -13.80
N LYS A 120 7.92 -0.91 -12.62
CA LYS A 120 6.68 -1.59 -12.23
C LYS A 120 6.06 -0.96 -10.99
N LEU A 121 4.76 -1.15 -10.82
CA LEU A 121 4.10 -0.94 -9.53
C LEU A 121 4.47 -2.08 -8.58
N LEU A 122 4.71 -1.74 -7.32
CA LEU A 122 5.05 -2.74 -6.30
C LEU A 122 3.87 -3.67 -6.03
N THR A 123 4.21 -4.95 -5.85
CA THR A 123 3.28 -6.01 -5.46
C THR A 123 3.39 -6.30 -3.97
N HIS A 124 2.49 -7.14 -3.45
CA HIS A 124 2.55 -7.62 -2.07
C HIS A 124 3.85 -8.39 -1.78
N GLY A 125 4.31 -9.21 -2.72
CA GLY A 125 5.59 -9.91 -2.60
C GLY A 125 6.78 -8.95 -2.59
N ASP A 126 6.75 -7.90 -3.40
CA ASP A 126 7.78 -6.85 -3.38
C ASP A 126 7.84 -6.14 -2.02
N GLU A 127 6.70 -5.78 -1.42
CA GLU A 127 6.65 -5.15 -0.09
C GLU A 127 7.30 -6.02 0.98
N LYS A 128 6.99 -7.32 1.00
CA LYS A 128 7.60 -8.28 1.94
C LYS A 128 9.13 -8.36 1.77
N ALA A 129 9.59 -8.36 0.53
CA ALA A 129 11.02 -8.40 0.22
C ALA A 129 11.70 -7.08 0.62
N ILE A 130 11.08 -5.93 0.34
CA ILE A 130 11.54 -4.60 0.74
C ILE A 130 11.67 -4.49 2.27
N GLU A 131 10.64 -4.88 3.02
CA GLU A 131 10.66 -4.86 4.49
C GLU A 131 11.80 -5.70 5.06
N LYS A 132 12.02 -6.89 4.48
CA LYS A 132 13.11 -7.77 4.87
C LYS A 132 14.48 -7.15 4.60
N ASP A 133 14.65 -6.53 3.43
CA ASP A 133 15.93 -5.92 3.04
C ASP A 133 16.21 -4.67 3.87
N ILE A 134 15.19 -3.83 4.13
CA ILE A 134 15.31 -2.66 5.01
C ILE A 134 15.72 -3.12 6.42
N ALA A 135 15.02 -4.11 7.00
CA ALA A 135 15.34 -4.63 8.31
C ALA A 135 16.77 -5.22 8.39
N ALA A 136 17.28 -5.77 7.29
CA ALA A 136 18.67 -6.24 7.22
C ALA A 136 19.67 -5.07 7.18
N LEU A 137 19.40 -4.02 6.40
CA LEU A 137 20.25 -2.84 6.29
C LEU A 137 20.31 -2.04 7.59
N GLU A 138 19.18 -1.86 8.29
CA GLU A 138 19.08 -1.14 9.56
C GLU A 138 19.86 -1.81 10.69
N LYS A 139 20.06 -3.14 10.63
CA LYS A 139 20.91 -3.84 11.60
C LYS A 139 22.38 -3.40 11.50
N PHE A 140 22.84 -3.01 10.31
CA PHE A 140 24.20 -2.55 10.09
C PHE A 140 24.36 -1.03 10.24
N ASN A 141 23.30 -0.26 10.00
CA ASN A 141 23.33 1.19 10.11
C ASN A 141 21.98 1.71 10.66
N LYS A 142 21.93 1.93 11.97
CA LYS A 142 20.71 2.35 12.69
C LYS A 142 20.36 3.83 12.47
N ASP A 143 21.28 4.62 11.95
CA ASP A 143 21.12 6.06 11.82
C ASP A 143 20.60 6.49 10.43
N SER A 144 20.36 5.53 9.55
CA SER A 144 19.92 5.80 8.17
C SER A 144 18.61 5.06 7.84
N SER A 145 17.67 5.77 7.23
CA SER A 145 16.52 5.13 6.61
C SER A 145 16.86 4.73 5.18
N PHE A 146 16.54 3.49 4.82
CA PHE A 146 16.79 2.92 3.50
C PHE A 146 15.53 2.79 2.65
N ASP A 147 14.37 3.27 3.13
CA ASP A 147 13.07 3.02 2.51
C ASP A 147 13.01 3.52 1.06
N ILE A 148 13.35 4.79 0.82
CA ILE A 148 13.22 5.38 -0.53
C ILE A 148 14.12 4.65 -1.54
N THR A 149 15.37 4.41 -1.17
CA THR A 149 16.35 3.81 -2.09
C THR A 149 15.96 2.35 -2.40
N THR A 150 15.59 1.58 -1.38
CA THR A 150 15.17 0.20 -1.55
C THR A 150 13.92 0.10 -2.42
N ARG A 151 12.90 0.93 -2.17
CA ARG A 151 11.70 0.96 -3.02
C ARG A 151 12.00 1.31 -4.46
N LEU A 152 12.88 2.27 -4.72
CA LEU A 152 13.32 2.60 -6.09
C LEU A 152 13.99 1.42 -6.77
N GLN A 153 14.85 0.66 -6.06
CA GLN A 153 15.52 -0.53 -6.57
C GLN A 153 14.52 -1.62 -6.99
N TYR A 154 13.44 -1.80 -6.23
CA TYR A 154 12.40 -2.78 -6.53
C TYR A 154 11.43 -2.33 -7.63
N MET A 155 11.18 -1.03 -7.76
CA MET A 155 10.33 -0.49 -8.81
C MET A 155 11.01 -0.44 -10.17
N ILE A 156 12.28 -0.06 -10.25
CA ILE A 156 12.98 0.15 -11.53
C ILE A 156 13.38 -1.20 -12.14
N ILE A 157 12.97 -1.45 -13.37
CA ILE A 157 13.28 -2.66 -14.16
C ILE A 157 14.48 -2.41 -15.05
N SER A 158 14.59 -1.21 -15.65
CA SER A 158 15.75 -0.84 -16.46
C SER A 158 16.00 0.67 -16.44
N VAL A 159 17.24 1.05 -16.71
CA VAL A 159 17.71 2.42 -16.86
C VAL A 159 18.39 2.55 -18.19
N ASP A 160 17.87 3.39 -19.10
CA ASP A 160 18.38 3.59 -20.46
C ASP A 160 18.57 2.26 -21.23
N GLY A 161 17.65 1.31 -21.01
CA GLY A 161 17.66 -0.02 -21.63
C GLY A 161 18.57 -1.05 -20.94
N ASN A 162 19.28 -0.68 -19.87
CA ASN A 162 20.08 -1.61 -19.07
C ASN A 162 19.29 -2.13 -17.87
N SER A 163 19.12 -3.46 -17.76
CA SER A 163 18.38 -4.15 -16.68
C SER A 163 19.29 -4.92 -15.71
N GLU A 164 20.60 -4.68 -15.73
CA GLU A 164 21.51 -5.27 -14.75
C GLU A 164 21.22 -4.73 -13.34
N VAL A 165 21.04 -5.62 -12.37
CA VAL A 165 20.71 -5.28 -10.97
C VAL A 165 21.72 -4.32 -10.37
N GLY A 166 23.01 -4.51 -10.65
CA GLY A 166 24.08 -3.62 -10.17
C GLY A 166 23.96 -2.19 -10.71
N VAL A 167 23.54 -2.04 -11.98
CA VAL A 167 23.30 -0.72 -12.60
C VAL A 167 22.08 -0.05 -11.98
N ILE A 168 21.00 -0.79 -11.82
CA ILE A 168 19.75 -0.29 -11.21
C ILE A 168 20.03 0.17 -9.77
N ASN A 169 20.69 -0.65 -8.95
CA ASN A 169 21.00 -0.33 -7.56
C ASN A 169 21.89 0.92 -7.44
N LYS A 170 22.91 1.01 -8.29
CA LYS A 170 23.77 2.20 -8.34
C LYS A 170 23.01 3.44 -8.78
N TYR A 171 22.13 3.31 -9.77
CA TYR A 171 21.30 4.41 -10.24
C TYR A 171 20.33 4.88 -9.16
N ALA A 172 19.57 3.98 -8.54
CA ALA A 172 18.61 4.30 -7.48
C ALA A 172 19.27 5.03 -6.30
N SER A 173 20.45 4.57 -5.88
CA SER A 173 21.22 5.18 -4.79
C SER A 173 21.77 6.57 -5.12
N ASN A 174 21.99 6.88 -6.41
CA ASN A 174 22.55 8.15 -6.88
C ASN A 174 21.55 9.02 -7.66
N MET A 175 20.28 8.62 -7.63
CA MET A 175 19.22 9.38 -8.30
C MET A 175 19.06 10.76 -7.65
N LEU A 176 19.03 11.81 -8.46
CA LEU A 176 18.85 13.15 -7.93
C LEU A 176 17.50 13.28 -7.20
N VAL A 177 17.47 13.98 -6.09
CA VAL A 177 16.24 14.17 -5.28
C VAL A 177 15.07 14.70 -6.12
N ARG A 178 15.34 15.62 -7.05
CA ARG A 178 14.31 16.15 -7.96
C ARG A 178 13.73 15.07 -8.86
N ASP A 179 14.58 14.21 -9.44
CA ASP A 179 14.16 13.11 -10.32
C ASP A 179 13.42 12.02 -9.52
N SER A 180 13.95 11.66 -8.35
CA SER A 180 13.30 10.72 -7.43
C SER A 180 11.91 11.19 -7.00
N ARG A 181 11.77 12.47 -6.66
CA ARG A 181 10.47 13.06 -6.28
C ARG A 181 9.49 13.06 -7.46
N ALA A 182 9.95 13.45 -8.65
CA ALA A 182 9.14 13.45 -9.87
C ALA A 182 8.67 12.03 -10.21
N PHE A 183 9.58 11.04 -10.13
CA PHE A 183 9.27 9.64 -10.36
C PHE A 183 8.22 9.11 -9.37
N ARG A 184 8.42 9.30 -8.07
CA ARG A 184 7.46 8.85 -7.04
C ARG A 184 6.09 9.52 -7.17
N ASN A 185 6.06 10.81 -7.55
CA ASN A 185 4.79 11.50 -7.83
C ASN A 185 4.08 10.91 -9.05
N TYR A 186 4.84 10.53 -10.08
CA TYR A 186 4.28 9.87 -11.26
C TYR A 186 3.73 8.49 -10.90
N VAL A 187 4.49 7.66 -10.17
CA VAL A 187 4.01 6.37 -9.65
C VAL A 187 2.72 6.55 -8.86
N LYS A 188 2.72 7.49 -7.90
CA LYS A 188 1.51 7.80 -7.11
C LYS A 188 0.33 8.21 -8.00
N LYS A 189 0.56 8.89 -9.12
CA LYS A 189 -0.50 9.31 -10.04
C LYS A 189 -1.13 8.13 -10.79
N ILE A 190 -0.31 7.19 -11.29
CA ILE A 190 -0.79 6.07 -12.11
C ILE A 190 -1.19 4.84 -11.30
N GLN A 191 -0.74 4.72 -10.05
CA GLN A 191 -1.06 3.57 -9.21
C GLN A 191 -2.54 3.55 -8.88
N PRO A 192 -3.30 2.49 -9.25
CA PRO A 192 -4.64 2.27 -8.74
C PRO A 192 -4.59 2.11 -7.21
N ASP A 193 -5.51 2.74 -6.51
CA ASP A 193 -5.61 2.62 -5.05
C ASP A 193 -7.03 3.01 -4.60
N MET A 194 -7.30 2.78 -3.32
CA MET A 194 -8.47 3.29 -2.64
C MET A 194 -8.15 4.66 -2.04
N ASP A 195 -9.09 5.59 -2.09
CA ASP A 195 -8.95 6.90 -1.44
C ASP A 195 -9.25 6.77 0.06
N MET A 196 -8.24 6.31 0.79
CA MET A 196 -8.33 6.03 2.23
C MET A 196 -8.12 7.30 3.06
N VAL A 197 -8.91 8.33 2.75
CA VAL A 197 -8.97 9.60 3.48
C VAL A 197 -10.40 9.86 3.92
N TYR A 198 -10.58 10.18 5.19
CA TYR A 198 -11.83 10.64 5.76
C TYR A 198 -11.79 12.14 5.96
N THR A 199 -12.76 12.87 5.43
CA THR A 199 -12.93 14.30 5.71
C THR A 199 -13.83 14.46 6.93
N HIS A 200 -13.26 14.85 8.06
CA HIS A 200 -14.01 15.24 9.24
C HIS A 200 -14.47 16.69 9.12
N ILE A 201 -15.75 16.95 9.40
CA ILE A 201 -16.30 18.29 9.41
C ILE A 201 -16.56 18.67 10.87
N HIS A 202 -15.81 19.66 11.36
CA HIS A 202 -15.94 20.19 12.71
C HIS A 202 -17.22 21.03 12.90
N SER A 203 -17.60 21.27 14.15
CA SER A 203 -18.83 22.01 14.48
C SER A 203 -18.83 23.46 13.99
N ASP A 204 -17.66 24.05 13.73
CA ASP A 204 -17.46 25.38 13.17
C ASP A 204 -17.42 25.39 11.63
N GLY A 205 -17.53 24.22 10.99
CA GLY A 205 -17.55 24.03 9.54
C GLY A 205 -16.16 23.84 8.90
N GLU A 206 -15.09 23.84 9.68
CA GLU A 206 -13.74 23.53 9.18
C GLU A 206 -13.64 22.04 8.83
N GLU A 207 -12.89 21.74 7.77
CA GLU A 207 -12.66 20.37 7.28
C GLU A 207 -11.25 19.90 7.62
N GLU A 208 -11.13 18.69 8.17
CA GLU A 208 -9.86 18.06 8.47
C GLU A 208 -9.76 16.71 7.75
N GLU A 209 -8.70 16.52 6.94
CA GLU A 209 -8.43 15.26 6.27
C GLU A 209 -7.69 14.30 7.20
N VAL A 210 -8.30 13.14 7.45
CA VAL A 210 -7.78 12.11 8.34
C VAL A 210 -7.49 10.85 7.54
N PRO A 211 -6.22 10.39 7.43
CA PRO A 211 -5.89 9.18 6.72
C PRO A 211 -6.37 7.94 7.48
N ILE A 212 -6.94 6.98 6.75
CA ILE A 212 -7.32 5.67 7.28
C ILE A 212 -6.21 4.68 6.95
N THR A 213 -5.55 4.15 7.99
CA THR A 213 -4.45 3.19 7.82
C THR A 213 -4.99 1.78 7.62
N LEU A 214 -4.58 1.12 6.55
CA LEU A 214 -4.91 -0.27 6.27
C LEU A 214 -3.85 -1.21 6.84
N GLY A 215 -4.28 -2.15 7.65
CA GLY A 215 -3.42 -3.13 8.29
C GLY A 215 -4.23 -4.12 9.11
N VAL A 216 -3.59 -4.90 9.98
CA VAL A 216 -4.28 -5.84 10.86
C VAL A 216 -5.22 -5.10 11.81
N SER A 217 -4.80 -3.96 12.37
CA SER A 217 -5.60 -3.10 13.26
C SER A 217 -6.87 -2.55 12.60
N PHE A 218 -6.91 -2.47 11.26
CA PHE A 218 -8.11 -2.03 10.53
C PHE A 218 -9.32 -2.95 10.76
N PHE A 219 -9.12 -4.20 11.16
CA PHE A 219 -10.21 -5.13 11.46
C PHE A 219 -10.80 -4.91 12.86
N TRP A 220 -10.06 -4.29 13.80
CA TRP A 220 -10.49 -4.02 15.19
C TRP A 220 -10.23 -2.55 15.57
N PRO A 221 -11.01 -1.61 15.02
CA PRO A 221 -10.87 -0.21 15.39
C PRO A 221 -11.24 -0.02 16.87
N GLY A 222 -10.40 0.73 17.59
CA GLY A 222 -10.64 1.05 19.00
C GLY A 222 -10.12 0.02 20.01
N GLU A 223 -9.55 -1.12 19.60
CA GLU A 223 -8.76 -1.98 20.46
C GLU A 223 -7.29 -1.56 20.39
N GLU A 224 -6.74 -1.07 21.50
CA GLU A 224 -5.30 -0.83 21.60
C GLU A 224 -4.57 -2.17 21.48
N SER A 225 -3.73 -2.30 20.46
CA SER A 225 -2.90 -3.48 20.18
C SER A 225 -1.63 -3.51 21.05
#